data_adfed4a0eedd71024d6d76b7ca82f5b6
#
_entry.id   adfed4a0eedd71024d6d76b7ca82f5b6
#
_cell.length_a   1.000
_cell.length_b   1.000
_cell.length_c   1.000
_cell.angle_alpha   90.00
_cell.angle_beta   90.00
_cell.angle_gamma   90.00
#
_symmetry.space_group_name_H-M   'P 1'
#
loop_
_entity.id
_entity.type
_entity.pdbx_description
1 polymer ?
#
loop_
_entity_poly.entity_id
_entity_poly.type
_entity_poly.pdbx_seq_one_letter_code
_entity_poly.pdbx_strand_id
1 'polypeptide(L)'
;ILDSDLYRPTSLAFKDGGYKRLLLAGTYWFWKNEQVYIYDITKQFVPPVELNILLQDERLADILQVVEVKDNEIVLQYENGLLKAVLAAGRYAFWKSVVKYDFIRADISQVDIANDIDRAAMAKAPVSNWVRSAEVQSYEKAVLFIDGKFVKVLQPGMYYWWKK
;
A
#
# COMPACT_ATOMS: atom_id res chain seq x y z
N ILE A 1 0.51 -14.97 26.19
CA ILE A 1 1.68 -15.66 25.60
C ILE A 1 1.87 -14.98 24.26
N LEU A 2 2.86 -14.09 24.16
CA LEU A 2 3.25 -13.47 22.88
C LEU A 2 3.86 -14.58 22.02
N ASP A 3 3.29 -14.77 20.85
CA ASP A 3 3.76 -15.75 19.88
C ASP A 3 5.19 -15.35 19.46
N SER A 4 6.19 -16.05 19.96
CA SER A 4 7.60 -15.78 19.73
C SER A 4 8.00 -15.92 18.25
N ASP A 5 7.14 -16.51 17.43
CA ASP A 5 7.38 -16.73 16.01
C ASP A 5 7.19 -15.45 15.17
N LEU A 6 6.46 -14.44 15.69
CA LEU A 6 6.22 -13.17 15.02
C LEU A 6 7.45 -12.23 14.96
N TYR A 7 8.49 -12.50 15.75
CA TYR A 7 9.69 -11.64 15.85
C TYR A 7 10.94 -12.25 15.22
N ARG A 8 10.83 -13.40 14.55
CA ARG A 8 12.01 -14.08 14.00
C ARG A 8 12.50 -13.37 12.73
N PRO A 9 13.80 -13.04 12.66
CA PRO A 9 14.37 -12.50 11.43
C PRO A 9 14.14 -13.49 10.29
N THR A 10 13.64 -12.99 9.18
CA THR A 10 13.35 -13.77 7.99
C THR A 10 14.39 -13.48 6.93
N SER A 11 14.94 -14.52 6.31
CA SER A 11 15.96 -14.38 5.28
C SER A 11 15.62 -15.25 4.07
N LEU A 12 16.02 -14.79 2.91
CA LEU A 12 15.89 -15.55 1.66
C LEU A 12 17.25 -15.96 1.14
N ALA A 13 17.41 -17.22 0.81
CA ALA A 13 18.64 -17.76 0.19
C ALA A 13 18.46 -17.86 -1.32
N PHE A 14 19.47 -17.40 -2.04
CA PHE A 14 19.60 -17.45 -3.49
C PHE A 14 20.86 -18.21 -3.88
N LYS A 15 20.82 -18.90 -5.00
CA LYS A 15 21.97 -19.57 -5.59
C LYS A 15 22.06 -19.22 -7.07
N ASP A 16 23.22 -18.76 -7.52
CA ASP A 16 23.46 -18.35 -8.91
C ASP A 16 22.40 -17.36 -9.44
N GLY A 17 21.94 -16.44 -8.56
CA GLY A 17 20.91 -15.45 -8.86
C GLY A 17 19.46 -15.95 -8.78
N GLY A 18 19.22 -17.25 -8.59
CA GLY A 18 17.90 -17.84 -8.46
C GLY A 18 17.47 -18.05 -7.01
N TYR A 19 16.18 -17.83 -6.72
CA TYR A 19 15.60 -18.11 -5.39
C TYR A 19 15.72 -19.60 -5.07
N LYS A 20 16.13 -19.92 -3.84
CA LYS A 20 16.31 -21.28 -3.38
C LYS A 20 15.37 -21.66 -2.25
N ARG A 21 15.35 -20.89 -1.17
CA ARG A 21 14.56 -21.21 0.02
C ARG A 21 14.40 -20.03 1.00
N LEU A 22 13.33 -20.12 1.78
CA LEU A 22 13.10 -19.31 2.98
C LEU A 22 13.95 -19.83 4.14
N LEU A 23 14.59 -18.94 4.88
CA LEU A 23 15.31 -19.22 6.11
C LEU A 23 14.63 -18.50 7.27
N LEU A 24 14.23 -19.26 8.27
CA LEU A 24 13.76 -18.74 9.55
C LEU A 24 14.93 -18.56 10.50
N ALA A 25 14.68 -18.06 11.72
CA ALA A 25 15.73 -17.92 12.72
C ALA A 25 16.46 -19.23 12.96
N GLY A 26 17.79 -19.21 12.88
CA GLY A 26 18.64 -20.39 13.02
C GLY A 26 20.05 -20.17 12.50
N THR A 27 20.87 -21.19 12.61
CA THR A 27 22.23 -21.23 12.05
C THR A 27 22.25 -22.08 10.80
N TYR A 28 22.79 -21.53 9.72
CA TYR A 28 22.81 -22.17 8.41
C TYR A 28 24.22 -22.17 7.83
N TRP A 29 24.53 -23.23 7.06
CA TRP A 29 25.76 -23.33 6.30
C TRP A 29 25.49 -23.08 4.82
N PHE A 30 26.36 -22.27 4.19
CA PHE A 30 26.20 -21.84 2.80
C PHE A 30 27.43 -22.23 1.96
N TRP A 31 27.17 -22.48 0.67
CA TRP A 31 28.22 -22.67 -0.32
C TRP A 31 28.66 -21.33 -0.91
N LYS A 32 29.83 -21.31 -1.55
CA LYS A 32 30.48 -20.11 -2.10
C LYS A 32 29.56 -19.25 -3.01
N ASN A 33 28.63 -19.87 -3.74
CA ASN A 33 27.73 -19.22 -4.69
C ASN A 33 26.30 -18.97 -4.14
N GLU A 34 26.10 -19.11 -2.85
CA GLU A 34 24.85 -18.80 -2.19
C GLU A 34 24.88 -17.38 -1.60
N GLN A 35 23.81 -16.64 -1.79
CA GLN A 35 23.58 -15.29 -1.24
C GLN A 35 22.39 -15.31 -0.31
N VAL A 36 22.47 -14.55 0.78
CA VAL A 36 21.39 -14.44 1.77
C VAL A 36 20.98 -13.00 1.89
N TYR A 37 19.69 -12.75 1.74
CA TYR A 37 19.05 -11.47 2.00
C TYR A 37 18.28 -11.54 3.31
N ILE A 38 18.64 -10.68 4.25
CA ILE A 38 18.02 -10.60 5.57
C ILE A 38 17.00 -9.46 5.54
N TYR A 39 15.80 -9.70 6.00
CA TYR A 39 14.69 -8.74 5.97
C TYR A 39 14.25 -8.33 7.37
N ASP A 40 13.99 -7.03 7.51
CA ASP A 40 13.27 -6.46 8.62
C ASP A 40 11.76 -6.64 8.37
N ILE A 41 11.14 -7.56 9.09
CA ILE A 41 9.72 -7.89 8.92
C ILE A 41 8.77 -6.81 9.43
N THR A 42 9.28 -5.74 10.02
CA THR A 42 8.48 -4.57 10.41
C THR A 42 8.30 -3.57 9.27
N LYS A 43 8.98 -3.80 8.14
CA LYS A 43 8.93 -2.94 6.95
C LYS A 43 8.28 -3.66 5.78
N GLN A 44 7.93 -2.89 4.76
CA GLN A 44 7.46 -3.45 3.50
C GLN A 44 8.50 -4.42 2.92
N PHE A 45 8.03 -5.55 2.39
CA PHE A 45 8.87 -6.48 1.67
C PHE A 45 9.20 -5.97 0.27
N VAL A 46 10.47 -5.75 -0.01
CA VAL A 46 10.95 -5.42 -1.35
C VAL A 46 11.66 -6.66 -1.91
N PRO A 47 11.05 -7.38 -2.87
CA PRO A 47 11.64 -8.60 -3.41
C PRO A 47 12.88 -8.30 -4.27
N PRO A 48 13.94 -9.12 -4.18
CA PRO A 48 15.15 -8.95 -4.98
C PRO A 48 15.00 -9.54 -6.40
N VAL A 49 13.95 -10.32 -6.61
CA VAL A 49 13.52 -10.90 -7.89
C VAL A 49 12.02 -10.74 -8.03
N GLU A 50 11.47 -11.13 -9.18
CA GLU A 50 10.03 -11.03 -9.41
C GLU A 50 9.23 -11.77 -8.34
N LEU A 51 8.21 -11.11 -7.78
CA LEU A 51 7.41 -11.60 -6.65
C LEU A 51 6.73 -12.95 -6.95
N ASN A 52 6.28 -13.17 -8.20
CA ASN A 52 5.65 -14.41 -8.62
C ASN A 52 6.56 -15.64 -8.44
N ILE A 53 7.87 -15.47 -8.63
CA ILE A 53 8.85 -16.56 -8.42
C ILE A 53 8.92 -16.93 -6.95
N LEU A 54 8.94 -15.91 -6.08
CA LEU A 54 9.02 -16.10 -4.63
C LEU A 54 7.74 -16.71 -4.05
N LEU A 55 6.58 -16.35 -4.57
CA LEU A 55 5.28 -16.83 -4.12
C LEU A 55 5.00 -18.31 -4.51
N GLN A 56 5.86 -18.95 -5.29
CA GLN A 56 5.82 -20.40 -5.51
C GLN A 56 6.26 -21.19 -4.26
N ASP A 57 7.02 -20.60 -3.37
CA ASP A 57 7.27 -21.19 -2.04
C ASP A 57 6.07 -20.89 -1.14
N GLU A 58 5.27 -21.92 -0.85
CA GLU A 58 4.04 -21.81 -0.03
C GLU A 58 4.33 -21.22 1.35
N ARG A 59 5.47 -21.57 1.96
CA ARG A 59 5.84 -21.05 3.29
C ARG A 59 6.11 -19.54 3.26
N LEU A 60 6.69 -19.03 2.17
CA LEU A 60 6.89 -17.60 1.98
C LEU A 60 5.56 -16.90 1.66
N ALA A 61 4.73 -17.52 0.82
CA ALA A 61 3.41 -16.99 0.50
C ALA A 61 2.51 -16.88 1.74
N ASP A 62 2.59 -17.83 2.67
CA ASP A 62 1.81 -17.84 3.91
C ASP A 62 2.15 -16.69 4.85
N ILE A 63 3.39 -16.20 4.85
CA ILE A 63 3.85 -15.12 5.71
C ILE A 63 3.84 -13.74 5.04
N LEU A 64 3.45 -13.67 3.76
CA LEU A 64 3.31 -12.43 3.01
C LEU A 64 1.84 -12.11 2.74
N GLN A 65 1.51 -10.82 2.82
CA GLN A 65 0.26 -10.25 2.33
C GLN A 65 0.56 -9.49 1.04
N VAL A 66 -0.02 -9.92 -0.07
CA VAL A 66 0.16 -9.27 -1.37
C VAL A 66 -0.98 -8.29 -1.62
N VAL A 67 -0.64 -7.07 -1.99
CA VAL A 67 -1.58 -6.02 -2.37
C VAL A 67 -1.34 -5.67 -3.84
N GLU A 68 -2.31 -5.97 -4.68
CA GLU A 68 -2.32 -5.64 -6.09
C GLU A 68 -3.21 -4.42 -6.31
N VAL A 69 -2.68 -3.37 -6.93
CA VAL A 69 -3.35 -2.10 -7.20
C VAL A 69 -3.47 -1.94 -8.71
N LYS A 70 -4.70 -1.79 -9.20
CA LYS A 70 -4.98 -1.61 -10.62
C LYS A 70 -4.69 -0.18 -11.08
N ASP A 71 -4.61 0.03 -12.40
CA ASP A 71 -4.30 1.34 -13.00
C ASP A 71 -5.32 2.43 -12.65
N ASN A 72 -6.57 2.04 -12.41
CA ASN A 72 -7.65 2.96 -12.02
C ASN A 72 -7.86 3.05 -10.51
N GLU A 73 -6.95 2.50 -9.71
CA GLU A 73 -7.05 2.44 -8.25
C GLU A 73 -5.85 3.08 -7.58
N ILE A 74 -6.07 3.54 -6.36
CA ILE A 74 -5.03 3.76 -5.34
C ILE A 74 -5.43 3.00 -4.09
N VAL A 75 -4.45 2.69 -3.26
CA VAL A 75 -4.67 2.03 -1.97
C VAL A 75 -4.05 2.86 -0.86
N LEU A 76 -4.87 3.24 0.12
CA LEU A 76 -4.41 3.89 1.34
C LEU A 76 -3.89 2.81 2.28
N GLN A 77 -2.61 2.88 2.61
CA GLN A 77 -1.93 1.96 3.52
C GLN A 77 -1.94 2.54 4.93
N TYR A 78 -2.52 1.79 5.86
CA TYR A 78 -2.50 2.09 7.28
C TYR A 78 -1.60 1.08 8.00
N GLU A 79 -0.79 1.56 8.93
CA GLU A 79 0.02 0.77 9.83
C GLU A 79 -0.43 1.03 11.27
N ASN A 80 -0.90 0.00 11.96
CA ASN A 80 -1.42 0.13 13.33
C ASN A 80 -2.46 1.26 13.46
N GLY A 81 -3.33 1.40 12.48
CA GLY A 81 -4.38 2.42 12.43
C GLY A 81 -3.94 3.82 11.96
N LEU A 82 -2.67 4.02 11.64
CA LEU A 82 -2.15 5.30 11.15
C LEU A 82 -1.89 5.24 9.64
N LEU A 83 -2.40 6.24 8.91
CA LEU A 83 -2.14 6.40 7.49
C LEU A 83 -0.64 6.65 7.24
N LYS A 84 0.00 5.77 6.48
CA LYS A 84 1.44 5.82 6.18
C LYS A 84 1.76 6.16 4.74
N ALA A 85 1.03 5.57 3.79
CA ALA A 85 1.33 5.72 2.38
C ALA A 85 0.07 5.63 1.53
N VAL A 86 0.18 6.09 0.30
CA VAL A 86 -0.76 5.82 -0.78
C VAL A 86 -0.01 5.03 -1.85
N LEU A 87 -0.49 3.82 -2.13
CA LEU A 87 0.08 2.94 -3.13
C LEU A 87 -0.57 3.23 -4.48
N ALA A 88 0.25 3.54 -5.47
CA ALA A 88 -0.17 3.68 -6.86
C ALA A 88 -0.32 2.29 -7.53
N ALA A 89 -0.75 2.27 -8.79
CA ALA A 89 -0.83 1.04 -9.57
C ALA A 89 0.46 0.22 -9.49
N GLY A 90 0.34 -1.06 -9.20
CA GLY A 90 1.47 -1.94 -9.01
C GLY A 90 1.17 -3.10 -8.06
N ARG A 91 2.20 -3.82 -7.70
CA ARG A 91 2.13 -4.99 -6.84
C ARG A 91 3.08 -4.86 -5.67
N TYR A 92 2.54 -5.01 -4.46
CA TYR A 92 3.25 -4.78 -3.20
C TYR A 92 3.12 -6.01 -2.31
N ALA A 93 4.12 -6.25 -1.48
CA ALA A 93 4.08 -7.32 -0.50
C ALA A 93 4.46 -6.79 0.89
N PHE A 94 3.77 -7.29 1.89
CA PHE A 94 3.94 -6.93 3.29
C PHE A 94 4.06 -8.18 4.14
N TRP A 95 4.88 -8.14 5.18
CA TRP A 95 5.00 -9.25 6.12
C TRP A 95 3.77 -9.33 7.02
N LYS A 96 3.20 -10.51 7.16
CA LYS A 96 2.23 -10.81 8.22
C LYS A 96 3.00 -10.94 9.53
N SER A 97 3.23 -9.82 10.20
CA SER A 97 4.07 -9.72 11.40
C SER A 97 3.34 -8.94 12.51
N VAL A 98 4.10 -8.35 13.42
CA VAL A 98 3.59 -7.51 14.50
C VAL A 98 2.97 -6.19 14.02
N VAL A 99 3.31 -5.75 12.81
CA VAL A 99 2.69 -4.56 12.21
C VAL A 99 1.36 -4.96 11.62
N LYS A 100 0.30 -4.34 12.10
CA LYS A 100 -1.03 -4.52 11.53
C LYS A 100 -1.20 -3.59 10.35
N TYR A 101 -1.31 -4.16 9.16
CA TYR A 101 -1.60 -3.45 7.93
C TYR A 101 -3.10 -3.50 7.63
N ASP A 102 -3.69 -2.34 7.36
CA ASP A 102 -5.03 -2.20 6.83
C ASP A 102 -4.95 -1.41 5.51
N PHE A 103 -5.74 -1.80 4.51
CA PHE A 103 -5.71 -1.23 3.17
C PHE A 103 -7.11 -0.80 2.74
N ILE A 104 -7.27 0.49 2.42
CA ILE A 104 -8.51 1.04 1.86
C ILE A 104 -8.28 1.30 0.37
N ARG A 105 -9.09 0.67 -0.48
CA ARG A 105 -9.03 0.85 -1.94
C ARG A 105 -9.93 2.00 -2.36
N ALA A 106 -9.43 2.81 -3.28
CA ALA A 106 -10.19 3.89 -3.89
C ALA A 106 -10.09 3.83 -5.40
N ASP A 107 -11.23 3.86 -6.08
CA ASP A 107 -11.32 3.97 -7.53
C ASP A 107 -11.19 5.44 -7.94
N ILE A 108 -10.06 5.79 -8.55
CA ILE A 108 -9.76 7.14 -9.02
C ILE A 108 -10.32 7.43 -10.43
N SER A 109 -10.95 6.46 -11.08
CA SER A 109 -11.69 6.71 -12.33
C SER A 109 -12.98 7.49 -12.07
N GLN A 110 -13.54 7.37 -10.88
CA GLN A 110 -14.67 8.17 -10.40
C GLN A 110 -14.17 9.56 -9.96
N VAL A 111 -14.97 10.57 -10.20
CA VAL A 111 -14.61 11.94 -9.79
C VAL A 111 -14.85 12.12 -8.28
N ASP A 112 -15.96 11.60 -7.80
CA ASP A 112 -16.35 11.70 -6.41
C ASP A 112 -15.59 10.70 -5.52
N ILE A 113 -15.21 11.16 -4.34
CA ILE A 113 -14.52 10.33 -3.35
C ILE A 113 -15.55 9.57 -2.52
N ALA A 114 -15.35 8.26 -2.37
CA ALA A 114 -16.23 7.41 -1.57
C ALA A 114 -16.23 7.80 -0.08
N ASN A 115 -17.35 7.54 0.59
CA ASN A 115 -17.57 7.99 1.98
C ASN A 115 -16.74 7.22 3.04
N ASP A 116 -16.09 6.14 2.65
CA ASP A 116 -15.23 5.32 3.51
C ASP A 116 -13.83 5.95 3.75
N ILE A 117 -13.50 7.02 3.01
CA ILE A 117 -12.25 7.75 3.18
C ILE A 117 -12.49 8.95 4.08
N ASP A 118 -11.75 9.00 5.18
CA ASP A 118 -11.85 10.10 6.15
C ASP A 118 -11.48 11.44 5.49
N ARG A 119 -12.35 12.44 5.64
CA ARG A 119 -12.14 13.80 5.14
C ARG A 119 -10.87 14.44 5.71
N ALA A 120 -10.52 14.15 6.96
CA ALA A 120 -9.29 14.63 7.58
C ALA A 120 -8.04 14.09 6.90
N ALA A 121 -8.10 12.86 6.37
CA ALA A 121 -7.00 12.27 5.61
C ALA A 121 -6.80 12.95 4.25
N MET A 122 -7.86 13.45 3.62
CA MET A 122 -7.80 14.12 2.31
C MET A 122 -7.02 15.43 2.34
N ALA A 123 -7.04 16.13 3.47
CA ALA A 123 -6.32 17.40 3.65
C ALA A 123 -4.83 17.23 3.94
N LYS A 124 -4.37 16.01 4.24
CA LYS A 124 -2.99 15.72 4.67
C LYS A 124 -2.25 14.85 3.67
N ALA A 125 -0.93 15.07 3.55
CA ALA A 125 -0.07 14.15 2.83
C ALA A 125 -0.08 12.75 3.53
N PRO A 126 -0.02 11.64 2.79
CA PRO A 126 0.20 11.57 1.33
C PRO A 126 -1.07 11.66 0.47
N VAL A 127 -2.29 11.62 1.05
CA VAL A 127 -3.56 11.58 0.29
C VAL A 127 -3.80 12.89 -0.48
N SER A 128 -3.46 14.04 0.11
CA SER A 128 -3.63 15.36 -0.54
C SER A 128 -2.93 15.49 -1.88
N ASN A 129 -1.91 14.69 -2.14
CA ASN A 129 -1.22 14.64 -3.43
C ASN A 129 -2.11 14.08 -4.55
N TRP A 130 -3.11 13.28 -4.19
CA TRP A 130 -4.05 12.62 -5.09
C TRP A 130 -5.42 13.31 -5.18
N VAL A 131 -5.62 14.35 -4.35
CA VAL A 131 -6.91 15.02 -4.20
C VAL A 131 -6.82 16.46 -4.67
N ARG A 132 -7.83 16.89 -5.41
CA ARG A 132 -8.12 18.31 -5.67
C ARG A 132 -9.16 18.76 -4.67
N SER A 133 -8.98 19.92 -4.07
CA SER A 133 -9.94 20.51 -3.14
C SER A 133 -10.38 21.89 -3.60
N ALA A 134 -11.59 22.27 -3.22
CA ALA A 134 -12.11 23.63 -3.38
C ALA A 134 -12.95 24.00 -2.15
N GLU A 135 -12.72 25.19 -1.65
CA GLU A 135 -13.53 25.80 -0.60
C GLU A 135 -14.45 26.84 -1.22
N VAL A 136 -15.75 26.76 -0.92
CA VAL A 136 -16.76 27.73 -1.31
C VAL A 136 -17.20 28.46 -0.04
N GLN A 137 -16.93 29.75 0.03
CA GLN A 137 -17.23 30.59 1.20
C GLN A 137 -18.75 30.82 1.37
N SER A 138 -19.17 31.24 2.57
CA SER A 138 -20.59 31.44 2.90
C SER A 138 -21.32 32.44 1.99
N TYR A 139 -20.60 33.37 1.38
CA TYR A 139 -21.09 34.38 0.45
C TYR A 139 -20.86 34.03 -1.03
N GLU A 140 -20.35 32.83 -1.33
CA GLU A 140 -20.01 32.38 -2.67
C GLU A 140 -20.91 31.23 -3.13
N LYS A 141 -20.96 31.05 -4.44
CA LYS A 141 -21.43 29.82 -5.10
C LYS A 141 -20.41 29.43 -6.18
N ALA A 142 -20.14 28.16 -6.31
CA ALA A 142 -19.27 27.66 -7.36
C ALA A 142 -20.06 26.83 -8.36
N VAL A 143 -19.53 26.70 -9.56
CA VAL A 143 -20.12 25.89 -10.62
C VAL A 143 -19.14 24.77 -10.97
N LEU A 144 -19.60 23.52 -10.85
CA LEU A 144 -18.81 22.34 -11.17
C LEU A 144 -19.00 21.96 -12.64
N PHE A 145 -17.86 21.91 -13.36
CA PHE A 145 -17.77 21.32 -14.70
C PHE A 145 -16.89 20.09 -14.65
N ILE A 146 -17.28 19.03 -15.33
CA ILE A 146 -16.49 17.83 -15.57
C ILE A 146 -16.38 17.59 -17.07
N ASP A 147 -15.16 17.48 -17.58
CA ASP A 147 -14.87 17.32 -19.00
C ASP A 147 -15.61 18.36 -19.90
N GLY A 148 -15.62 19.64 -19.40
CA GLY A 148 -16.27 20.75 -20.08
C GLY A 148 -17.81 20.78 -19.98
N LYS A 149 -18.43 19.82 -19.31
CA LYS A 149 -19.88 19.76 -19.12
C LYS A 149 -20.29 20.25 -17.73
N PHE A 150 -21.31 21.09 -17.69
CA PHE A 150 -21.93 21.51 -16.44
C PHE A 150 -22.51 20.31 -15.68
N VAL A 151 -22.20 20.21 -14.38
CA VAL A 151 -22.71 19.16 -13.50
C VAL A 151 -23.67 19.72 -12.47
N LYS A 152 -23.22 20.66 -11.64
CA LYS A 152 -24.04 21.24 -10.57
C LYS A 152 -23.46 22.54 -10.02
N VAL A 153 -24.30 23.28 -9.29
CA VAL A 153 -23.89 24.40 -8.46
C VAL A 153 -23.50 23.88 -7.08
N LEU A 154 -22.34 24.31 -6.58
CA LEU A 154 -21.84 23.98 -5.26
C LEU A 154 -22.24 25.06 -4.27
N GLN A 155 -22.82 24.66 -3.16
CA GLN A 155 -23.13 25.51 -2.03
C GLN A 155 -21.85 25.72 -1.16
N PRO A 156 -21.88 26.70 -0.22
CA PRO A 156 -20.76 26.88 0.71
C PRO A 156 -20.35 25.59 1.40
N GLY A 157 -19.04 25.36 1.46
CA GLY A 157 -18.46 24.17 2.07
C GLY A 157 -17.13 23.76 1.45
N MET A 158 -16.55 22.67 1.96
CA MET A 158 -15.30 22.11 1.48
C MET A 158 -15.59 20.87 0.65
N TYR A 159 -15.01 20.82 -0.55
CA TYR A 159 -15.20 19.76 -1.54
C TYR A 159 -13.87 19.11 -1.91
N TYR A 160 -13.93 17.80 -2.18
CA TYR A 160 -12.76 17.00 -2.54
C TYR A 160 -13.09 16.09 -3.72
N TRP A 161 -12.16 15.98 -4.66
CA TRP A 161 -12.25 15.10 -5.83
C TRP A 161 -10.89 14.46 -6.11
N TRP A 162 -10.89 13.29 -6.73
CA TRP A 162 -9.64 12.71 -7.20
C TRP A 162 -9.04 13.56 -8.32
N LYS A 163 -7.71 13.67 -8.33
CA LYS A 163 -6.98 14.21 -9.47
C LYS A 163 -7.00 13.16 -10.58
N LYS A 164 -7.38 13.55 -11.77
CA LYS A 164 -7.17 12.78 -12.99
C LYS A 164 -5.85 13.17 -13.63
#